data_d3f90f838dce5f4568d76df619c762bd
#
_entry.id   d3f90f838dce5f4568d76df619c762bd
#
_cell.length_a   1.000
_cell.length_b   1.000
_cell.length_c   1.000
_cell.angle_alpha   90.00
_cell.angle_beta   90.00
_cell.angle_gamma   90.00
#
_symmetry.space_group_name_H-M   'P 1'
#
loop_
_entity.id
_entity.type
_entity.pdbx_description
1 polymer ?
#
loop_
_entity_poly.entity_id
_entity_poly.type
_entity_poly.pdbx_seq_one_letter_code
_entity_poly.pdbx_strand_id
1 'polypeptide(L)'
;MPKTLLVMAAGMGSRFGGLKQIEPMGPNGEFLIDYSVYDAKLAGFTKIVFIIKEENYDIFKKTIGKRVEPYIETEYVFQDDSNLKEKYKDLQTRVKPLGTGHAILCAKDKVKTPFAIINADDFYGREAYVVASKYLDKIDDKHYAVVGYKIGKTLSPNGAVKRGICKEENGKLKDLIESSVEKIDDKIIAKPLDGDTEFIVEDDSLVSTNLLLFTPKIFDYLEEKLIKFLETNKNDLSKCEFLIPDVVKDAIKEDRIEVDLLSTNAIWHGVTYKEDKEEVVKAIDELIKEKVYPNKLW
;
A
#
# COMPACT_ATOMS: atom_id res chain seq x y z
N MET A 1 20.58 5.62 6.73
CA MET A 1 20.77 5.25 5.30
C MET A 1 19.75 5.96 4.44
N PRO A 2 20.01 6.25 3.14
CA PRO A 2 18.96 6.68 2.20
C PRO A 2 17.85 5.64 2.14
N LYS A 3 16.60 6.10 2.13
CA LYS A 3 15.40 5.26 2.11
C LYS A 3 14.39 5.83 1.12
N THR A 4 13.74 4.95 0.37
CA THR A 4 12.72 5.35 -0.61
C THR A 4 11.32 5.00 -0.08
N LEU A 5 10.36 5.91 -0.22
CA LEU A 5 8.94 5.61 -0.12
C LEU A 5 8.40 5.39 -1.53
N LEU A 6 7.91 4.19 -1.82
CA LEU A 6 7.28 3.82 -3.08
C LEU A 6 5.76 3.89 -2.91
N VAL A 7 5.13 4.77 -3.66
CA VAL A 7 3.71 5.10 -3.50
C VAL A 7 2.91 4.57 -4.69
N MET A 8 2.02 3.63 -4.45
CA MET A 8 1.15 3.04 -5.46
C MET A 8 -0.05 3.96 -5.73
N ALA A 9 -0.02 4.69 -6.82
CA ALA A 9 -1.04 5.67 -7.22
C ALA A 9 -1.67 5.39 -8.61
N ALA A 10 -1.43 4.21 -9.21
CA ALA A 10 -1.97 3.81 -10.50
C ALA A 10 -3.41 3.24 -10.42
N GLY A 11 -3.97 3.10 -9.22
CA GLY A 11 -5.33 2.60 -9.01
C GLY A 11 -6.41 3.48 -9.64
N MET A 12 -7.47 2.86 -10.12
CA MET A 12 -8.48 3.55 -10.96
C MET A 12 -9.48 4.42 -10.18
N GLY A 13 -9.51 4.43 -8.87
CA GLY A 13 -10.45 5.24 -8.07
C GLY A 13 -11.92 5.24 -8.56
N SER A 14 -12.34 4.18 -9.26
CA SER A 14 -13.55 4.10 -10.09
C SER A 14 -14.86 4.42 -9.35
N ARG A 15 -14.85 4.35 -8.02
CA ARG A 15 -16.02 4.67 -7.18
C ARG A 15 -16.20 6.18 -6.94
N PHE A 16 -15.18 6.99 -7.24
CA PHE A 16 -15.16 8.44 -6.98
C PHE A 16 -15.35 9.31 -8.25
N GLY A 17 -15.43 8.70 -9.44
CA GLY A 17 -15.60 9.44 -10.70
C GLY A 17 -14.38 10.27 -11.14
N GLY A 18 -13.19 10.07 -10.51
CA GLY A 18 -11.96 10.80 -10.78
C GLY A 18 -10.75 10.22 -10.05
N LEU A 19 -9.65 10.96 -10.03
CA LEU A 19 -8.45 10.61 -9.27
C LEU A 19 -8.71 10.79 -7.77
N LYS A 20 -9.04 9.71 -7.06
CA LYS A 20 -9.29 9.69 -5.61
C LYS A 20 -8.12 10.28 -4.81
N GLN A 21 -6.90 10.15 -5.33
CA GLN A 21 -5.66 10.59 -4.69
C GLN A 21 -5.56 12.12 -4.55
N ILE A 22 -6.35 12.89 -5.31
CA ILE A 22 -6.38 14.36 -5.26
C ILE A 22 -7.65 14.89 -4.57
N GLU A 23 -8.31 14.08 -3.77
CA GLU A 23 -9.43 14.53 -2.94
C GLU A 23 -8.92 15.28 -1.71
N PRO A 24 -9.31 16.56 -1.49
CA PRO A 24 -8.87 17.31 -0.32
C PRO A 24 -9.42 16.72 0.98
N MET A 25 -8.51 16.53 1.95
CA MET A 25 -8.81 15.98 3.29
C MET A 25 -8.36 16.92 4.42
N GLY A 26 -7.32 17.71 4.19
CA GLY A 26 -6.82 18.68 5.16
C GLY A 26 -7.43 20.08 5.01
N PRO A 27 -7.28 20.95 6.04
CA PRO A 27 -7.91 22.27 6.10
C PRO A 27 -7.42 23.25 5.04
N ASN A 28 -6.22 23.05 4.47
CA ASN A 28 -5.68 23.89 3.39
C ASN A 28 -5.70 23.14 2.05
N GLY A 29 -6.56 22.13 1.92
CA GLY A 29 -6.70 21.33 0.72
C GLY A 29 -5.59 20.28 0.56
N GLU A 30 -4.94 19.87 1.65
CA GLU A 30 -3.99 18.77 1.64
C GLU A 30 -4.70 17.45 1.30
N PHE A 31 -4.01 16.61 0.53
CA PHE A 31 -4.43 15.25 0.20
C PHE A 31 -3.87 14.25 1.23
N LEU A 32 -4.39 13.03 1.32
CA LEU A 32 -3.83 11.99 2.20
C LEU A 32 -2.36 11.73 1.89
N ILE A 33 -2.01 11.75 0.62
CA ILE A 33 -0.63 11.57 0.17
C ILE A 33 0.33 12.67 0.66
N ASP A 34 -0.15 13.92 0.86
CA ASP A 34 0.66 15.00 1.43
C ASP A 34 1.09 14.65 2.86
N TYR A 35 0.18 14.10 3.68
CA TYR A 35 0.49 13.62 5.04
C TYR A 35 1.46 12.44 5.02
N SER A 36 1.27 11.50 4.10
CA SER A 36 2.17 10.36 3.92
C SER A 36 3.60 10.79 3.59
N VAL A 37 3.77 11.71 2.64
CA VAL A 37 5.08 12.26 2.26
C VAL A 37 5.69 13.08 3.39
N TYR A 38 4.89 13.89 4.07
CA TYR A 38 5.33 14.70 5.22
C TYR A 38 5.87 13.82 6.35
N ASP A 39 5.12 12.79 6.74
CA ASP A 39 5.54 11.87 7.80
C ASP A 39 6.75 11.02 7.40
N ALA A 40 6.79 10.54 6.17
CA ALA A 40 7.95 9.81 5.64
C ALA A 40 9.21 10.68 5.68
N LYS A 41 9.14 11.94 5.23
CA LYS A 41 10.25 12.88 5.31
C LYS A 41 10.73 13.08 6.74
N LEU A 42 9.82 13.30 7.69
CA LEU A 42 10.17 13.44 9.12
C LEU A 42 10.78 12.16 9.70
N ALA A 43 10.36 10.99 9.22
CA ALA A 43 10.93 9.69 9.61
C ALA A 43 12.29 9.39 8.95
N GLY A 44 12.78 10.27 8.07
CA GLY A 44 14.11 10.14 7.45
C GLY A 44 14.13 9.43 6.09
N PHE A 45 13.00 9.30 5.42
CA PHE A 45 12.97 8.95 4.00
C PHE A 45 13.57 10.11 3.18
N THR A 46 14.34 9.77 2.16
CA THR A 46 15.09 10.75 1.37
C THR A 46 14.56 10.89 -0.06
N LYS A 47 13.73 9.94 -0.49
CA LYS A 47 13.20 9.88 -1.85
C LYS A 47 11.79 9.33 -1.86
N ILE A 48 10.96 9.88 -2.73
CA ILE A 48 9.63 9.36 -3.07
C ILE A 48 9.62 8.91 -4.53
N VAL A 49 9.06 7.75 -4.78
CA VAL A 49 8.78 7.27 -6.15
C VAL A 49 7.29 7.01 -6.26
N PHE A 50 6.63 7.75 -7.15
CA PHE A 50 5.21 7.56 -7.44
C PHE A 50 5.02 6.62 -8.61
N ILE A 51 4.25 5.54 -8.40
CA ILE A 51 3.78 4.68 -9.49
C ILE A 51 2.40 5.20 -9.90
N ILE A 52 2.31 5.70 -11.11
CA ILE A 52 1.09 6.30 -11.68
C ILE A 52 0.78 5.69 -13.04
N LYS A 53 -0.37 6.02 -13.61
CA LYS A 53 -0.62 5.82 -15.04
C LYS A 53 -0.06 6.99 -15.83
N GLU A 54 0.50 6.73 -17.00
CA GLU A 54 1.07 7.77 -17.88
C GLU A 54 0.04 8.87 -18.20
N GLU A 55 -1.21 8.49 -18.48
CA GLU A 55 -2.32 9.41 -18.75
C GLU A 55 -2.59 10.42 -17.63
N ASN A 56 -2.20 10.10 -16.37
CA ASN A 56 -2.39 10.94 -15.20
C ASN A 56 -1.16 11.80 -14.84
N TYR A 57 -0.06 11.67 -15.57
CA TYR A 57 1.21 12.31 -15.21
C TYR A 57 1.10 13.82 -15.05
N ASP A 58 0.52 14.51 -16.03
CA ASP A 58 0.45 15.97 -16.02
C ASP A 58 -0.39 16.51 -14.86
N ILE A 59 -1.55 15.90 -14.61
CA ILE A 59 -2.41 16.32 -13.51
C ILE A 59 -1.79 15.99 -12.16
N PHE A 60 -1.17 14.80 -12.03
CA PHE A 60 -0.51 14.37 -10.81
C PHE A 60 0.68 15.28 -10.47
N LYS A 61 1.49 15.62 -11.45
CA LYS A 61 2.65 16.53 -11.28
C LYS A 61 2.22 17.94 -10.92
N LYS A 62 1.17 18.47 -11.57
CA LYS A 62 0.63 19.83 -11.29
C LYS A 62 -0.05 19.93 -9.93
N THR A 63 -0.54 18.84 -9.38
CA THR A 63 -1.24 18.79 -8.08
C THR A 63 -0.29 18.31 -6.97
N ILE A 64 -0.07 17.01 -6.86
CA ILE A 64 0.74 16.38 -5.81
C ILE A 64 2.23 16.74 -5.99
N GLY A 65 2.76 16.61 -7.21
CA GLY A 65 4.17 16.91 -7.48
C GLY A 65 4.54 18.31 -7.06
N LYS A 66 3.77 19.34 -7.46
CA LYS A 66 4.01 20.74 -7.08
C LYS A 66 4.09 20.95 -5.57
N ARG A 67 3.40 20.13 -4.76
CA ARG A 67 3.37 20.23 -3.30
C ARG A 67 4.59 19.56 -2.66
N VAL A 68 5.08 18.44 -3.21
CA VAL A 68 6.07 17.58 -2.54
C VAL A 68 7.48 17.72 -3.11
N GLU A 69 7.64 17.96 -4.42
CA GLU A 69 8.94 18.10 -5.10
C GLU A 69 9.87 19.16 -4.45
N PRO A 70 9.40 20.29 -3.93
CA PRO A 70 10.28 21.27 -3.27
C PRO A 70 10.92 20.76 -1.98
N TYR A 71 10.41 19.68 -1.39
CA TYR A 71 10.77 19.24 -0.04
C TYR A 71 11.49 17.91 0.03
N ILE A 72 11.35 17.05 -1.01
CA ILE A 72 11.96 15.72 -1.06
C ILE A 72 12.21 15.32 -2.50
N GLU A 73 13.31 14.57 -2.74
CA GLU A 73 13.59 13.99 -4.06
C GLU A 73 12.39 13.16 -4.52
N THR A 74 11.88 13.45 -5.73
CA THR A 74 10.66 12.85 -6.24
C THR A 74 10.86 12.36 -7.66
N GLU A 75 10.50 11.09 -7.91
CA GLU A 75 10.48 10.49 -9.24
C GLU A 75 9.11 9.88 -9.55
N TYR A 76 8.84 9.69 -10.84
CA TYR A 76 7.61 9.10 -11.36
C TYR A 76 7.93 7.88 -12.20
N VAL A 77 7.11 6.85 -12.05
CA VAL A 77 7.17 5.60 -12.80
C VAL A 77 5.78 5.30 -13.34
N PHE A 78 5.70 4.84 -14.56
CA PHE A 78 4.44 4.44 -15.16
C PHE A 78 4.21 2.95 -14.99
N GLN A 79 3.03 2.58 -14.50
CA GLN A 79 2.60 1.18 -14.55
C GLN A 79 2.19 0.87 -15.99
N ASP A 80 3.14 0.40 -16.78
CA ASP A 80 2.97 0.06 -18.19
C ASP A 80 3.07 -1.45 -18.41
N ASP A 81 2.07 -2.01 -19.08
CA ASP A 81 1.98 -3.43 -19.45
C ASP A 81 2.02 -3.63 -20.98
N SER A 82 2.39 -2.62 -21.76
CA SER A 82 2.42 -2.66 -23.24
C SER A 82 3.24 -3.82 -23.78
N ASN A 83 4.46 -4.02 -23.29
CA ASN A 83 5.33 -5.12 -23.68
C ASN A 83 4.71 -6.51 -23.37
N LEU A 84 3.91 -6.61 -22.30
CA LEU A 84 3.21 -7.83 -21.95
C LEU A 84 2.02 -8.08 -22.87
N LYS A 85 1.31 -7.01 -23.25
CA LYS A 85 0.19 -7.07 -24.20
C LYS A 85 0.58 -7.54 -25.59
N GLU A 86 1.80 -7.25 -26.04
CA GLU A 86 2.35 -7.77 -27.29
C GLU A 86 2.50 -9.30 -27.25
N LYS A 87 2.92 -9.85 -26.12
CA LYS A 87 3.19 -11.27 -25.94
C LYS A 87 1.93 -12.07 -25.57
N TYR A 88 1.04 -11.51 -24.75
CA TYR A 88 -0.14 -12.19 -24.20
C TYR A 88 -1.43 -11.54 -24.70
N LYS A 89 -2.14 -12.22 -25.63
CA LYS A 89 -3.36 -11.69 -26.27
C LYS A 89 -4.48 -11.34 -25.28
N ASP A 90 -4.63 -12.11 -24.21
CA ASP A 90 -5.66 -11.89 -23.20
C ASP A 90 -5.48 -10.56 -22.43
N LEU A 91 -4.26 -10.03 -22.38
CA LEU A 91 -4.00 -8.71 -21.79
C LEU A 91 -4.45 -7.56 -22.70
N GLN A 92 -4.63 -7.76 -24.00
CA GLN A 92 -5.03 -6.72 -24.95
C GLN A 92 -6.43 -6.16 -24.64
N THR A 93 -7.31 -6.96 -24.07
CA THR A 93 -8.68 -6.58 -23.67
C THR A 93 -8.77 -6.15 -22.22
N ARG A 94 -7.66 -6.23 -21.47
CA ARG A 94 -7.63 -5.89 -20.07
C ARG A 94 -7.69 -4.38 -19.86
N VAL A 95 -8.66 -3.92 -19.05
CA VAL A 95 -8.83 -2.52 -18.68
C VAL A 95 -8.15 -2.19 -17.33
N LYS A 96 -8.20 -3.14 -16.40
CA LYS A 96 -7.60 -2.96 -15.07
C LYS A 96 -6.08 -3.16 -15.11
N PRO A 97 -5.30 -2.45 -14.26
CA PRO A 97 -3.89 -2.76 -14.07
C PRO A 97 -3.66 -4.22 -13.69
N LEU A 98 -2.47 -4.76 -14.01
CA LEU A 98 -2.17 -6.19 -13.76
C LEU A 98 -2.04 -6.55 -12.27
N GLY A 99 -2.01 -5.57 -11.39
CA GLY A 99 -1.97 -5.75 -9.94
C GLY A 99 -0.81 -5.01 -9.28
N THR A 100 -0.77 -5.04 -7.93
CA THR A 100 0.19 -4.30 -7.12
C THR A 100 1.61 -4.85 -7.25
N GLY A 101 1.79 -6.15 -7.41
CA GLY A 101 3.11 -6.75 -7.68
C GLY A 101 3.74 -6.25 -8.97
N HIS A 102 2.95 -6.14 -10.03
CA HIS A 102 3.40 -5.56 -11.30
C HIS A 102 3.71 -4.06 -11.17
N ALA A 103 2.85 -3.31 -10.47
CA ALA A 103 3.09 -1.90 -10.22
C ALA A 103 4.45 -1.66 -9.55
N ILE A 104 4.75 -2.41 -8.49
CA ILE A 104 6.02 -2.34 -7.77
C ILE A 104 7.19 -2.69 -8.70
N LEU A 105 7.06 -3.74 -9.50
CA LEU A 105 8.11 -4.16 -10.43
C LEU A 105 8.47 -3.08 -11.47
N CYS A 106 7.51 -2.28 -11.92
CA CYS A 106 7.78 -1.15 -12.82
C CYS A 106 8.75 -0.11 -12.22
N ALA A 107 8.88 -0.08 -10.88
CA ALA A 107 9.77 0.86 -10.19
C ALA A 107 11.23 0.36 -10.04
N LYS A 108 11.57 -0.84 -10.52
CA LYS A 108 12.89 -1.49 -10.35
C LYS A 108 14.07 -0.57 -10.69
N ASP A 109 13.97 0.21 -11.76
CA ASP A 109 15.06 1.06 -12.22
C ASP A 109 15.23 2.34 -11.40
N LYS A 110 14.20 2.77 -10.67
CA LYS A 110 14.17 4.00 -9.88
C LYS A 110 14.38 3.78 -8.38
N VAL A 111 14.15 2.58 -7.87
CA VAL A 111 14.31 2.22 -6.47
C VAL A 111 15.60 1.42 -6.27
N LYS A 112 16.64 2.07 -5.73
CA LYS A 112 17.98 1.49 -5.53
C LYS A 112 18.41 1.43 -4.07
N THR A 113 17.54 1.86 -3.15
CA THR A 113 17.76 1.85 -1.69
C THR A 113 16.70 1.00 -1.02
N PRO A 114 16.88 0.58 0.25
CA PRO A 114 15.78 0.02 1.02
C PRO A 114 14.55 0.91 0.97
N PHE A 115 13.37 0.31 0.91
CA PHE A 115 12.15 1.05 0.65
C PHE A 115 10.93 0.49 1.37
N ALA A 116 9.97 1.37 1.60
CA ALA A 116 8.63 1.04 2.02
C ALA A 116 7.65 1.24 0.88
N ILE A 117 6.62 0.40 0.78
CA ILE A 117 5.50 0.62 -0.13
C ILE A 117 4.25 1.05 0.63
N ILE A 118 3.45 1.91 0.02
CA ILE A 118 2.14 2.34 0.53
C ILE A 118 1.14 2.54 -0.62
N ASN A 119 -0.14 2.55 -0.28
CA ASN A 119 -1.19 3.02 -1.16
C ASN A 119 -1.28 4.55 -1.10
N ALA A 120 -1.54 5.20 -2.21
CA ALA A 120 -1.62 6.67 -2.30
C ALA A 120 -2.88 7.27 -1.66
N ASP A 121 -3.91 6.47 -1.45
CA ASP A 121 -5.24 6.87 -0.99
C ASP A 121 -5.55 6.47 0.46
N ASP A 122 -4.50 6.08 1.20
CA ASP A 122 -4.60 5.69 2.60
C ASP A 122 -3.82 6.65 3.50
N PHE A 123 -4.32 6.84 4.73
CA PHE A 123 -3.65 7.56 5.80
C PHE A 123 -3.04 6.55 6.78
N TYR A 124 -1.73 6.56 6.93
CA TYR A 124 -0.98 5.58 7.72
C TYR A 124 -0.63 6.05 9.13
N GLY A 125 -0.61 7.37 9.37
CA GLY A 125 -0.21 7.98 10.63
C GLY A 125 1.31 7.96 10.85
N ARG A 126 1.82 8.96 11.55
CA ARG A 126 3.26 9.23 11.72
C ARG A 126 4.06 8.08 12.30
N GLU A 127 3.52 7.41 13.35
CA GLU A 127 4.24 6.36 14.04
C GLU A 127 4.61 5.21 13.10
N ALA A 128 3.75 4.86 12.15
CA ALA A 128 4.01 3.79 11.20
C ALA A 128 5.26 4.06 10.33
N TYR A 129 5.47 5.30 9.89
CA TYR A 129 6.68 5.68 9.15
C TYR A 129 7.93 5.66 10.03
N VAL A 130 7.83 6.02 11.31
CA VAL A 130 8.94 5.90 12.28
C VAL A 130 9.32 4.44 12.49
N VAL A 131 8.34 3.55 12.66
CA VAL A 131 8.55 2.09 12.80
C VAL A 131 9.20 1.55 11.52
N ALA A 132 8.65 1.87 10.36
CA ALA A 132 9.17 1.46 9.07
C ALA A 132 10.61 1.93 8.85
N SER A 133 10.89 3.20 9.10
CA SER A 133 12.21 3.80 8.92
C SER A 133 13.27 3.15 9.81
N LYS A 134 12.96 2.89 11.09
CA LYS A 134 13.87 2.19 12.01
C LYS A 134 14.20 0.77 11.54
N TYR A 135 13.23 0.07 10.97
CA TYR A 135 13.47 -1.27 10.44
C TYR A 135 14.32 -1.22 9.17
N LEU A 136 14.05 -0.29 8.26
CA LEU A 136 14.82 -0.11 7.02
C LEU A 136 16.31 0.21 7.27
N ASP A 137 16.69 0.73 8.45
CA ASP A 137 18.10 0.96 8.80
C ASP A 137 18.90 -0.34 9.06
N LYS A 138 18.22 -1.47 9.27
CA LYS A 138 18.81 -2.78 9.55
C LYS A 138 18.34 -3.90 8.63
N ILE A 139 17.50 -3.58 7.65
CA ILE A 139 16.94 -4.55 6.69
C ILE A 139 18.05 -5.19 5.84
N ASP A 140 17.88 -6.44 5.50
CA ASP A 140 18.74 -7.15 4.54
C ASP A 140 17.91 -7.91 3.49
N ASP A 141 18.59 -8.63 2.58
CA ASP A 141 17.95 -9.27 1.43
C ASP A 141 17.14 -10.54 1.79
N LYS A 142 17.17 -10.98 3.03
CA LYS A 142 16.41 -12.13 3.53
C LYS A 142 15.33 -11.75 4.54
N HIS A 143 15.51 -10.65 5.27
CA HIS A 143 14.64 -10.24 6.37
C HIS A 143 13.88 -8.98 5.97
N TYR A 144 12.63 -9.13 5.59
CA TYR A 144 11.70 -8.07 5.25
C TYR A 144 10.71 -7.82 6.39
N ALA A 145 9.80 -6.87 6.23
CA ALA A 145 8.78 -6.66 7.25
C ALA A 145 7.46 -6.15 6.67
N VAL A 146 6.41 -6.34 7.43
CA VAL A 146 5.12 -5.66 7.28
C VAL A 146 4.82 -4.87 8.55
N VAL A 147 4.34 -3.63 8.40
CA VAL A 147 3.82 -2.86 9.52
C VAL A 147 2.34 -3.16 9.64
N GLY A 148 1.99 -3.93 10.68
CA GLY A 148 0.62 -4.34 10.98
C GLY A 148 -0.09 -3.32 11.87
N TYR A 149 -1.37 -3.15 11.61
CA TYR A 149 -2.30 -2.34 12.39
C TYR A 149 -3.26 -3.24 13.14
N LYS A 150 -3.66 -2.86 14.35
CA LYS A 150 -4.76 -3.54 15.03
C LYS A 150 -6.03 -3.45 14.20
N ILE A 151 -6.68 -4.57 13.94
CA ILE A 151 -7.83 -4.62 13.03
C ILE A 151 -8.94 -3.66 13.44
N GLY A 152 -9.22 -3.54 14.74
CA GLY A 152 -10.21 -2.60 15.27
C GLY A 152 -9.95 -1.14 14.94
N LYS A 153 -8.69 -0.77 14.61
CA LYS A 153 -8.29 0.57 14.18
C LYS A 153 -8.29 0.76 12.65
N THR A 154 -8.86 -0.16 11.89
CA THR A 154 -8.85 -0.14 10.42
C THR A 154 -10.22 -0.41 9.80
N LEU A 155 -11.25 -0.56 10.60
CA LEU A 155 -12.61 -0.82 10.14
C LEU A 155 -13.29 0.46 9.67
N SER A 156 -14.30 0.31 8.82
CA SER A 156 -15.21 1.37 8.45
C SER A 156 -16.59 1.10 9.09
N PRO A 157 -17.26 2.10 9.68
CA PRO A 157 -18.62 1.95 10.14
C PRO A 157 -19.63 1.85 8.98
N ASN A 158 -19.20 2.14 7.77
CA ASN A 158 -20.04 2.20 6.57
C ASN A 158 -20.13 0.85 5.83
N GLY A 159 -19.46 -0.20 6.32
CA GLY A 159 -19.54 -1.57 5.79
C GLY A 159 -18.21 -2.29 5.70
N ALA A 160 -18.23 -3.42 5.00
CA ALA A 160 -17.09 -4.31 4.88
C ALA A 160 -15.90 -3.67 4.16
N VAL A 161 -14.69 -3.94 4.66
CA VAL A 161 -13.41 -3.48 4.11
C VAL A 161 -12.50 -4.67 3.82
N LYS A 162 -11.56 -4.52 2.88
CA LYS A 162 -10.58 -5.56 2.57
C LYS A 162 -9.34 -5.38 3.45
N ARG A 163 -8.87 -6.46 4.11
CA ARG A 163 -7.68 -6.49 4.95
C ARG A 163 -6.93 -7.78 4.79
N GLY A 164 -5.61 -7.71 4.81
CA GLY A 164 -4.75 -8.88 4.91
C GLY A 164 -4.59 -9.28 6.38
N ILE A 165 -5.30 -10.32 6.83
CA ILE A 165 -5.17 -10.84 8.21
C ILE A 165 -3.80 -11.49 8.34
N CYS A 166 -2.96 -10.97 9.24
CA CYS A 166 -1.62 -11.51 9.49
C CYS A 166 -1.70 -12.72 10.41
N LYS A 167 -1.20 -13.87 9.96
CA LYS A 167 -0.94 -15.02 10.83
C LYS A 167 0.51 -14.95 11.29
N GLU A 168 0.70 -14.86 12.61
CA GLU A 168 2.00 -14.66 13.25
C GLU A 168 2.45 -15.91 14.00
N GLU A 169 3.75 -16.14 13.97
CA GLU A 169 4.45 -17.07 14.86
C GLU A 169 5.81 -16.50 15.24
N ASN A 170 6.06 -16.28 16.54
CA ASN A 170 7.31 -15.75 17.09
C ASN A 170 7.77 -14.41 16.48
N GLY A 171 6.83 -13.48 16.26
CA GLY A 171 7.09 -12.16 15.66
C GLY A 171 7.28 -12.18 14.14
N LYS A 172 7.11 -13.34 13.50
CA LYS A 172 7.23 -13.51 12.05
C LYS A 172 5.87 -13.73 11.40
N LEU A 173 5.68 -13.10 10.27
CA LEU A 173 4.53 -13.38 9.40
C LEU A 173 4.68 -14.77 8.81
N LYS A 174 3.67 -15.63 9.01
CA LYS A 174 3.60 -16.97 8.42
C LYS A 174 2.65 -17.05 7.25
N ASP A 175 1.56 -16.32 7.33
CA ASP A 175 0.57 -16.24 6.26
C ASP A 175 -0.14 -14.90 6.29
N LEU A 176 -0.70 -14.51 5.15
CA LEU A 176 -1.49 -13.30 4.97
C LEU A 176 -2.80 -13.70 4.27
N ILE A 177 -3.90 -13.58 4.98
CA ILE A 177 -5.21 -13.99 4.46
C ILE A 177 -5.99 -12.74 4.04
N GLU A 178 -6.00 -12.46 2.73
CA GLU A 178 -6.82 -11.38 2.19
C GLU A 178 -8.30 -11.68 2.42
N SER A 179 -8.96 -10.82 3.16
CA SER A 179 -10.32 -11.03 3.64
C SER A 179 -11.19 -9.78 3.48
N SER A 180 -12.47 -10.00 3.23
CA SER A 180 -13.49 -9.00 3.50
C SER A 180 -13.80 -9.01 4.99
N VAL A 181 -13.68 -7.86 5.66
CA VAL A 181 -13.81 -7.75 7.11
C VAL A 181 -14.89 -6.74 7.46
N GLU A 182 -15.77 -7.11 8.39
CA GLU A 182 -16.84 -6.25 8.86
C GLU A 182 -17.06 -6.47 10.36
N LYS A 183 -17.43 -5.41 11.07
CA LYS A 183 -17.90 -5.54 12.45
C LYS A 183 -19.41 -5.72 12.45
N ILE A 184 -19.87 -6.88 12.91
CA ILE A 184 -21.29 -7.23 13.05
C ILE A 184 -21.55 -7.45 14.53
N ASP A 185 -22.44 -6.66 15.10
CA ASP A 185 -22.64 -6.54 16.54
C ASP A 185 -21.29 -6.20 17.23
N ASP A 186 -20.83 -7.01 18.17
CA ASP A 186 -19.56 -6.81 18.86
C ASP A 186 -18.42 -7.71 18.33
N LYS A 187 -18.64 -8.39 17.18
CA LYS A 187 -17.65 -9.32 16.60
C LYS A 187 -17.08 -8.79 15.29
N ILE A 188 -15.79 -8.97 15.10
CA ILE A 188 -15.15 -8.73 13.82
C ILE A 188 -15.13 -10.04 13.05
N ILE A 189 -15.81 -10.05 11.90
CA ILE A 189 -15.92 -11.23 11.05
C ILE A 189 -15.06 -11.03 9.81
N ALA A 190 -14.18 -11.97 9.52
CA ALA A 190 -13.37 -12.00 8.32
C ALA A 190 -13.82 -13.14 7.40
N LYS A 191 -14.07 -12.81 6.14
CA LYS A 191 -14.37 -13.75 5.06
C LYS A 191 -13.22 -13.72 4.06
N PRO A 192 -12.43 -14.79 3.94
CA PRO A 192 -11.36 -14.88 2.96
C PRO A 192 -11.86 -14.61 1.54
N LEU A 193 -11.07 -13.90 0.73
CA LEU A 193 -11.45 -13.60 -0.67
C LEU A 193 -11.33 -14.83 -1.57
N ASP A 194 -10.51 -15.79 -1.19
CA ASP A 194 -10.25 -17.06 -1.88
C ASP A 194 -10.86 -18.28 -1.16
N GLY A 195 -11.80 -18.06 -0.22
CA GLY A 195 -12.41 -19.12 0.56
C GLY A 195 -13.82 -18.79 1.03
N ASP A 196 -14.54 -19.80 1.51
CA ASP A 196 -15.95 -19.66 1.89
C ASP A 196 -16.18 -19.64 3.40
N THR A 197 -15.18 -20.01 4.21
CA THR A 197 -15.35 -20.13 5.66
C THR A 197 -15.01 -18.83 6.36
N GLU A 198 -16.01 -18.19 6.92
CA GLU A 198 -15.86 -17.02 7.78
C GLU A 198 -15.25 -17.42 9.13
N PHE A 199 -14.48 -16.50 9.71
CA PHE A 199 -13.93 -16.66 11.05
C PHE A 199 -13.94 -15.34 11.84
N ILE A 200 -13.97 -15.45 13.16
CA ILE A 200 -13.92 -14.31 14.07
C ILE A 200 -12.45 -13.90 14.24
N VAL A 201 -12.21 -12.59 14.25
CA VAL A 201 -10.90 -11.98 14.46
C VAL A 201 -10.94 -11.12 15.72
N GLU A 202 -9.95 -11.27 16.59
CA GLU A 202 -9.82 -10.44 17.79
C GLU A 202 -9.45 -9.00 17.44
N ASP A 203 -9.95 -8.04 18.20
CA ASP A 203 -9.82 -6.59 17.95
C ASP A 203 -8.36 -6.10 17.85
N ASP A 204 -7.45 -6.77 18.53
CA ASP A 204 -6.02 -6.47 18.56
C ASP A 204 -5.19 -7.28 17.56
N SER A 205 -5.81 -8.17 16.80
CA SER A 205 -5.13 -8.90 15.72
C SER A 205 -4.54 -7.93 14.70
N LEU A 206 -3.34 -8.24 14.22
CA LEU A 206 -2.66 -7.40 13.25
C LEU A 206 -3.10 -7.70 11.82
N VAL A 207 -3.31 -6.64 11.07
CA VAL A 207 -3.64 -6.69 9.65
C VAL A 207 -2.68 -5.87 8.82
N SER A 208 -2.40 -6.33 7.63
CA SER A 208 -1.69 -5.58 6.59
C SER A 208 -2.63 -4.62 5.87
N THR A 209 -2.15 -3.41 5.66
CA THR A 209 -2.73 -2.37 4.80
C THR A 209 -1.76 -2.00 3.67
N ASN A 210 -0.92 -2.94 3.25
CA ASN A 210 0.14 -2.79 2.25
C ASN A 210 1.31 -1.88 2.66
N LEU A 211 1.56 -1.64 3.96
CA LEU A 211 2.82 -1.04 4.39
C LEU A 211 3.87 -2.15 4.56
N LEU A 212 4.59 -2.43 3.48
CA LEU A 212 5.60 -3.48 3.38
C LEU A 212 7.00 -2.89 3.18
N LEU A 213 8.01 -3.54 3.72
CA LEU A 213 9.40 -3.06 3.75
C LEU A 213 10.32 -4.05 3.04
N PHE A 214 11.09 -3.57 2.07
CA PHE A 214 11.93 -4.40 1.22
C PHE A 214 13.31 -3.77 0.97
N THR A 215 14.27 -4.61 0.56
CA THR A 215 15.43 -4.18 -0.21
C THR A 215 15.14 -4.28 -1.71
N PRO A 216 15.95 -3.64 -2.58
CA PRO A 216 15.81 -3.77 -4.03
C PRO A 216 15.93 -5.22 -4.55
N LYS A 217 16.45 -6.15 -3.75
CA LYS A 217 16.56 -7.56 -4.12
C LYS A 217 15.21 -8.22 -4.38
N ILE A 218 14.12 -7.70 -3.80
CA ILE A 218 12.76 -8.20 -4.05
C ILE A 218 12.37 -8.14 -5.53
N PHE A 219 12.91 -7.19 -6.30
CA PHE A 219 12.60 -7.07 -7.72
C PHE A 219 12.97 -8.30 -8.55
N ASP A 220 14.08 -8.97 -8.21
CA ASP A 220 14.47 -10.20 -8.90
C ASP A 220 13.45 -11.31 -8.68
N TYR A 221 12.93 -11.42 -7.45
CA TYR A 221 11.89 -12.38 -7.13
C TYR A 221 10.55 -12.02 -7.78
N LEU A 222 10.19 -10.74 -7.82
CA LEU A 222 8.99 -10.26 -8.53
C LEU A 222 9.05 -10.58 -10.03
N GLU A 223 10.19 -10.43 -10.68
CA GLU A 223 10.36 -10.81 -12.10
C GLU A 223 10.14 -12.31 -12.32
N GLU A 224 10.79 -13.15 -11.50
CA GLU A 224 10.63 -14.61 -11.54
C GLU A 224 9.15 -15.00 -11.39
N LYS A 225 8.48 -14.42 -10.37
CA LYS A 225 7.08 -14.72 -10.09
C LYS A 225 6.12 -14.20 -11.14
N LEU A 226 6.39 -13.01 -11.73
CA LEU A 226 5.56 -12.49 -12.82
C LEU A 226 5.59 -13.41 -14.03
N ILE A 227 6.75 -13.91 -14.43
CA ILE A 227 6.86 -14.85 -15.55
C ILE A 227 6.02 -16.11 -15.27
N LYS A 228 6.16 -16.70 -14.10
CA LYS A 228 5.38 -17.87 -13.69
C LYS A 228 3.87 -17.58 -13.67
N PHE A 229 3.47 -16.42 -13.10
CA PHE A 229 2.08 -15.99 -13.07
C PHE A 229 1.48 -15.86 -14.48
N LEU A 230 2.19 -15.23 -15.41
CA LEU A 230 1.73 -15.04 -16.78
C LEU A 230 1.56 -16.38 -17.52
N GLU A 231 2.50 -17.32 -17.37
CA GLU A 231 2.40 -18.64 -18.01
C GLU A 231 1.29 -19.51 -17.39
N THR A 232 1.13 -19.46 -16.07
CA THR A 232 0.08 -20.24 -15.37
C THR A 232 -1.32 -19.75 -15.72
N ASN A 233 -1.51 -18.44 -15.86
CA ASN A 233 -2.81 -17.82 -16.07
C ASN A 233 -3.04 -17.37 -17.51
N LYS A 234 -2.26 -17.84 -18.48
CA LYS A 234 -2.28 -17.36 -19.88
C LYS A 234 -3.65 -17.33 -20.56
N ASN A 235 -4.61 -18.13 -20.09
CA ASN A 235 -5.97 -18.22 -20.61
C ASN A 235 -7.00 -17.42 -19.78
N ASP A 236 -6.59 -16.69 -18.72
CA ASP A 236 -7.46 -15.90 -17.86
C ASP A 236 -6.81 -14.57 -17.40
N LEU A 237 -5.80 -14.10 -18.12
CA LEU A 237 -5.07 -12.86 -17.77
C LEU A 237 -5.95 -11.61 -17.81
N SER A 238 -7.12 -11.67 -18.44
CA SER A 238 -8.08 -10.56 -18.45
C SER A 238 -8.65 -10.25 -17.05
N LYS A 239 -8.63 -11.22 -16.11
CA LYS A 239 -9.24 -11.13 -14.78
C LYS A 239 -8.26 -11.27 -13.63
N CYS A 240 -7.24 -12.16 -13.75
CA CYS A 240 -6.28 -12.43 -12.69
C CYS A 240 -5.47 -11.19 -12.34
N GLU A 241 -5.10 -11.03 -11.07
CA GLU A 241 -4.27 -9.92 -10.59
C GLU A 241 -2.98 -10.46 -9.95
N PHE A 242 -1.84 -9.90 -10.34
CA PHE A 242 -0.54 -10.21 -9.74
C PHE A 242 -0.33 -9.31 -8.52
N LEU A 243 -0.68 -9.80 -7.35
CA LEU A 243 -0.74 -9.03 -6.11
C LEU A 243 0.52 -9.23 -5.26
N ILE A 244 1.01 -8.15 -4.64
CA ILE A 244 2.18 -8.21 -3.74
C ILE A 244 1.95 -9.10 -2.52
N PRO A 245 0.77 -9.15 -1.86
CA PRO A 245 0.54 -10.08 -0.76
C PRO A 245 0.76 -11.54 -1.15
N ASP A 246 0.31 -11.94 -2.34
CA ASP A 246 0.49 -13.32 -2.83
C ASP A 246 1.96 -13.64 -3.11
N VAL A 247 2.70 -12.67 -3.67
CA VAL A 247 4.14 -12.82 -3.90
C VAL A 247 4.90 -12.98 -2.58
N VAL A 248 4.53 -12.22 -1.55
CA VAL A 248 5.12 -12.34 -0.21
C VAL A 248 4.79 -13.69 0.42
N LYS A 249 3.53 -14.14 0.35
CA LYS A 249 3.12 -15.48 0.82
C LYS A 249 3.94 -16.58 0.15
N ASP A 250 4.08 -16.52 -1.16
CA ASP A 250 4.86 -17.49 -1.91
C ASP A 250 6.32 -17.49 -1.47
N ALA A 251 6.92 -16.31 -1.32
CA ALA A 251 8.32 -16.17 -0.91
C ALA A 251 8.58 -16.75 0.49
N ILE A 252 7.64 -16.58 1.42
CA ILE A 252 7.69 -17.20 2.76
C ILE A 252 7.58 -18.73 2.63
N LYS A 253 6.61 -19.24 1.87
CA LYS A 253 6.40 -20.69 1.69
C LYS A 253 7.56 -21.39 1.00
N GLU A 254 8.26 -20.68 0.12
CA GLU A 254 9.45 -21.17 -0.60
C GLU A 254 10.75 -20.98 0.20
N ASP A 255 10.68 -20.50 1.45
CA ASP A 255 11.83 -20.23 2.33
C ASP A 255 12.88 -19.28 1.70
N ARG A 256 12.38 -18.35 0.86
CA ARG A 256 13.22 -17.35 0.19
C ARG A 256 13.46 -16.12 1.06
N ILE A 257 12.48 -15.78 1.91
CA ILE A 257 12.51 -14.63 2.81
C ILE A 257 11.87 -14.97 4.15
N GLU A 258 12.27 -14.23 5.18
CA GLU A 258 11.54 -14.08 6.43
C GLU A 258 10.89 -12.69 6.48
N VAL A 259 9.71 -12.61 7.06
CA VAL A 259 8.99 -11.32 7.18
C VAL A 259 8.66 -11.07 8.63
N ASP A 260 9.24 -10.02 9.21
CA ASP A 260 8.92 -9.56 10.56
C ASP A 260 7.56 -8.88 10.57
N LEU A 261 6.71 -9.22 11.53
CA LEU A 261 5.46 -8.53 11.77
C LEU A 261 5.68 -7.42 12.81
N LEU A 262 5.79 -6.21 12.33
CA LEU A 262 5.93 -5.01 13.17
C LEU A 262 4.53 -4.50 13.55
N SER A 263 4.40 -3.87 14.70
CA SER A 263 3.15 -3.25 15.14
C SER A 263 3.30 -1.75 15.24
N THR A 264 2.20 -1.03 15.01
CA THR A 264 2.08 0.40 15.27
C THR A 264 0.81 0.69 16.07
N ASN A 265 0.84 1.75 16.89
CA ASN A 265 -0.35 2.28 17.55
C ASN A 265 -1.08 3.33 16.71
N ALA A 266 -0.54 3.70 15.55
CA ALA A 266 -1.19 4.62 14.62
C ALA A 266 -2.58 4.11 14.24
N ILE A 267 -3.48 5.04 13.97
CA ILE A 267 -4.79 4.74 13.39
C ILE A 267 -4.63 4.85 11.88
N TRP A 268 -5.06 3.80 11.18
CA TRP A 268 -5.12 3.80 9.75
C TRP A 268 -6.51 4.27 9.29
N HIS A 269 -6.55 5.12 8.28
CA HIS A 269 -7.79 5.52 7.63
C HIS A 269 -7.68 5.32 6.12
N GLY A 270 -8.69 4.70 5.53
CA GLY A 270 -8.86 4.63 4.09
C GLY A 270 -10.24 5.16 3.71
N VAL A 271 -10.37 5.65 2.50
CA VAL A 271 -11.66 6.12 1.96
C VAL A 271 -12.21 5.04 1.04
N THR A 272 -12.88 4.05 1.60
CA THR A 272 -13.54 2.97 0.85
C THR A 272 -14.92 3.42 0.36
N TYR A 273 -15.65 4.08 1.23
CA TYR A 273 -16.96 4.67 1.00
C TYR A 273 -16.86 6.20 0.96
N LYS A 274 -17.79 6.88 0.31
CA LYS A 274 -17.80 8.36 0.27
C LYS A 274 -17.97 8.96 1.66
N GLU A 275 -18.71 8.29 2.49
CA GLU A 275 -19.03 8.62 3.88
C GLU A 275 -17.79 8.58 4.78
N ASP A 276 -16.80 7.73 4.48
CA ASP A 276 -15.54 7.65 5.21
C ASP A 276 -14.77 8.99 5.19
N LYS A 277 -14.99 9.83 4.16
CA LYS A 277 -14.31 11.13 4.03
C LYS A 277 -14.48 12.01 5.25
N GLU A 278 -15.71 12.11 5.78
CA GLU A 278 -15.99 12.98 6.94
C GLU A 278 -15.23 12.52 8.18
N GLU A 279 -15.08 11.21 8.37
CA GLU A 279 -14.30 10.65 9.48
C GLU A 279 -12.82 10.92 9.34
N VAL A 280 -12.28 10.77 8.13
CA VAL A 280 -10.88 11.06 7.84
C VAL A 280 -10.56 12.53 8.08
N VAL A 281 -11.41 13.45 7.61
CA VAL A 281 -11.25 14.89 7.83
C VAL A 281 -11.26 15.22 9.33
N LYS A 282 -12.21 14.66 10.08
CA LYS A 282 -12.27 14.84 11.54
C LYS A 282 -11.01 14.33 12.24
N ALA A 283 -10.54 13.14 11.88
CA ALA A 283 -9.32 12.56 12.43
C ALA A 283 -8.09 13.44 12.17
N ILE A 284 -7.96 13.98 10.96
CA ILE A 284 -6.89 14.92 10.62
C ILE A 284 -7.00 16.20 11.44
N ASP A 285 -8.19 16.77 11.58
CA ASP A 285 -8.42 17.98 12.39
C ASP A 285 -8.08 17.77 13.87
N GLU A 286 -8.37 16.59 14.42
CA GLU A 286 -7.99 16.23 15.79
C GLU A 286 -6.48 16.14 15.93
N LEU A 287 -5.78 15.49 14.99
CA LEU A 287 -4.32 15.40 14.98
C LEU A 287 -3.64 16.77 14.84
N ILE A 288 -4.26 17.72 14.15
CA ILE A 288 -3.79 19.12 14.09
C ILE A 288 -4.00 19.81 15.43
N LYS A 289 -5.17 19.66 16.09
CA LYS A 289 -5.44 20.22 17.43
C LYS A 289 -4.49 19.66 18.48
N GLU A 290 -4.15 18.38 18.40
CA GLU A 290 -3.15 17.71 19.25
C GLU A 290 -1.71 18.07 18.89
N LYS A 291 -1.48 18.91 17.88
CA LYS A 291 -0.15 19.34 17.40
C LYS A 291 0.71 18.19 16.84
N VAL A 292 0.11 17.11 16.45
CA VAL A 292 0.78 16.05 15.69
C VAL A 292 1.13 16.58 14.29
N TYR A 293 0.22 17.31 13.66
CA TYR A 293 0.49 18.04 12.42
C TYR A 293 0.42 19.56 12.63
N PRO A 294 1.21 20.35 11.89
CA PRO A 294 0.99 21.78 11.79
C PRO A 294 -0.31 22.08 11.04
N ASN A 295 -0.87 23.28 11.21
CA ASN A 295 -2.07 23.68 10.47
C ASN A 295 -1.85 23.69 8.95
N LYS A 296 -0.62 23.89 8.51
CA LYS A 296 -0.19 23.80 7.11
C LYS A 296 1.08 22.95 7.04
N LEU A 297 1.09 21.91 6.21
CA LEU A 297 2.21 20.95 6.14
C LEU A 297 3.48 21.56 5.54
N TRP A 298 3.33 22.41 4.51
CA TRP A 298 4.40 23.00 3.71
C TRP A 298 4.36 24.53 3.68
#